data_27418b4680dd5f6d16e289bc3a7153a5
#
_entry.id   27418b4680dd5f6d16e289bc3a7153a5
#
_cell.length_a   1.000
_cell.length_b   1.000
_cell.length_c   1.000
_cell.angle_alpha   90.00
_cell.angle_beta   90.00
_cell.angle_gamma   90.00
#
_symmetry.space_group_name_H-M   'P 1'
#
loop_
_entity.id
_entity.type
_entity.pdbx_description
1 polymer ?
#
loop_
_entity_poly.entity_id
_entity_poly.type
_entity_poly.pdbx_seq_one_letter_code
_entity_poly.pdbx_strand_id
1 'polypeptide(L)'
;MTDVKDAPRVPAKRADKAPIPASWDYAPAPEAKDLVKIEDHYGLFIGGKFVEPLSKQRYTTIDPSREEPLSEIAQAGKADVAKAVRTAREAQPRWAKLKPSERAKYLFRIARIL
;
A
#
# COMPACT_ATOMS: atom_id res chain seq x y z
N MET A 1 57.03 30.41 -23.10
CA MET A 1 55.95 31.31 -22.63
C MET A 1 55.18 31.74 -23.85
N THR A 2 54.13 31.04 -24.17
CA THR A 2 53.28 31.31 -25.33
C THR A 2 51.88 31.66 -24.78
N ASP A 3 51.50 32.90 -25.02
CA ASP A 3 50.23 33.53 -24.70
C ASP A 3 49.08 32.73 -25.35
N VAL A 4 48.19 32.20 -24.55
CA VAL A 4 46.90 31.65 -25.02
C VAL A 4 45.96 32.84 -25.16
N LYS A 5 45.79 33.29 -26.40
CA LYS A 5 44.85 34.34 -26.79
C LYS A 5 43.41 33.93 -26.46
N ASP A 6 42.75 34.83 -25.77
CA ASP A 6 41.30 34.86 -25.50
C ASP A 6 40.50 34.63 -26.78
N ALA A 7 39.83 33.48 -26.84
CA ALA A 7 38.83 33.24 -27.87
C ALA A 7 37.53 33.98 -27.50
N PRO A 8 36.87 34.66 -28.43
CA PRO A 8 35.62 35.38 -28.15
C PRO A 8 34.52 34.38 -27.74
N ARG A 9 34.00 34.60 -26.54
CA ARG A 9 32.82 33.86 -26.06
C ARG A 9 31.61 34.23 -26.91
N VAL A 10 31.18 33.29 -27.75
CA VAL A 10 29.92 33.40 -28.46
C VAL A 10 28.79 33.38 -27.39
N PRO A 11 27.94 34.41 -27.31
CA PRO A 11 26.81 34.37 -26.38
C PRO A 11 25.88 33.21 -26.77
N ALA A 12 25.69 32.26 -25.87
CA ALA A 12 24.71 31.19 -26.05
C ALA A 12 23.34 31.83 -26.24
N LYS A 13 22.74 31.66 -27.43
CA LYS A 13 21.34 32.01 -27.66
C LYS A 13 20.54 31.33 -26.55
N ARG A 14 19.89 32.10 -25.68
CA ARG A 14 18.88 31.58 -24.75
C ARG A 14 17.84 30.88 -25.63
N ALA A 15 17.80 29.57 -25.54
CA ALA A 15 16.70 28.82 -26.11
C ALA A 15 15.42 29.41 -25.53
N ASP A 16 14.51 29.87 -26.40
CA ASP A 16 13.19 30.31 -25.99
C ASP A 16 12.60 29.19 -25.14
N LYS A 17 12.36 29.50 -23.86
CA LYS A 17 11.69 28.54 -22.96
C LYS A 17 10.33 28.26 -23.57
N ALA A 18 10.11 27.03 -23.96
CA ALA A 18 8.77 26.59 -24.34
C ALA A 18 7.79 27.01 -23.25
N PRO A 19 6.61 27.54 -23.60
CA PRO A 19 5.62 27.93 -22.60
C PRO A 19 5.32 26.76 -21.69
N ILE A 20 5.42 26.97 -20.37
CA ILE A 20 5.04 25.96 -19.37
C ILE A 20 3.56 25.68 -19.59
N PRO A 21 3.15 24.43 -19.85
CA PRO A 21 1.73 24.12 -20.03
C PRO A 21 0.95 24.49 -18.77
N ALA A 22 -0.23 25.06 -18.95
CA ALA A 22 -1.08 25.52 -17.86
C ALA A 22 -1.58 24.39 -16.94
N SER A 23 -1.50 23.14 -17.42
CA SER A 23 -1.77 21.93 -16.67
C SER A 23 -0.69 20.89 -16.95
N TRP A 24 -0.20 20.25 -15.91
CA TRP A 24 0.67 19.08 -16.02
C TRP A 24 -0.22 17.86 -15.87
N ASP A 25 -0.26 17.03 -16.90
CA ASP A 25 -0.87 15.71 -16.82
C ASP A 25 0.23 14.73 -16.37
N TYR A 26 0.28 14.50 -15.06
CA TYR A 26 1.20 13.53 -14.49
C TYR A 26 0.63 12.12 -14.64
N ALA A 27 1.43 11.20 -15.12
CA ALA A 27 1.09 9.78 -14.99
C ALA A 27 0.84 9.47 -13.50
N PRO A 28 -0.20 8.68 -13.16
CA PRO A 28 -0.45 8.28 -11.78
C PRO A 28 0.82 7.66 -11.18
N ALA A 29 1.20 8.15 -10.01
CA ALA A 29 2.29 7.53 -9.26
C ALA A 29 1.90 6.10 -8.85
N PRO A 30 2.87 5.18 -8.63
CA PRO A 30 2.56 3.83 -8.12
C PRO A 30 1.70 3.85 -6.85
N GLU A 31 1.78 4.90 -6.07
CA GLU A 31 1.03 5.13 -4.82
C GLU A 31 -0.34 5.81 -5.05
N ALA A 32 -0.73 6.06 -6.30
CA ALA A 32 -2.03 6.65 -6.60
C ALA A 32 -3.17 5.70 -6.19
N LYS A 33 -4.24 6.25 -5.61
CA LYS A 33 -5.41 5.47 -5.13
C LYS A 33 -6.10 4.68 -6.24
N ASP A 34 -5.97 5.11 -7.47
CA ASP A 34 -6.60 4.50 -8.65
C ASP A 34 -5.99 3.15 -9.03
N LEU A 35 -4.77 2.86 -8.54
CA LEU A 35 -4.09 1.57 -8.78
C LEU A 35 -4.63 0.44 -7.90
N VAL A 36 -5.17 0.77 -6.74
CA VAL A 36 -5.74 -0.18 -5.78
C VAL A 36 -7.11 0.29 -5.35
N LYS A 37 -8.12 -0.55 -5.58
CA LYS A 37 -9.47 -0.28 -5.08
C LYS A 37 -9.50 -0.48 -3.57
N ILE A 38 -9.63 0.61 -2.84
CA ILE A 38 -9.84 0.59 -1.39
C ILE A 38 -11.33 0.64 -1.13
N GLU A 39 -11.85 -0.30 -0.33
CA GLU A 39 -13.26 -0.31 0.07
C GLU A 39 -13.50 0.74 1.17
N ASP A 40 -14.74 1.22 1.26
CA ASP A 40 -15.11 2.24 2.25
C ASP A 40 -14.97 1.74 3.69
N HIS A 41 -15.06 0.43 3.89
CA HIS A 41 -14.94 -0.18 5.22
C HIS A 41 -14.38 -1.61 5.17
N TYR A 42 -13.64 -1.98 6.22
CA TYR A 42 -13.12 -3.34 6.41
C TYR A 42 -13.54 -3.89 7.77
N GLY A 43 -14.03 -5.14 7.75
CA GLY A 43 -14.32 -5.92 8.96
C GLY A 43 -13.09 -6.62 9.53
N LEU A 44 -13.28 -7.35 10.63
CA LEU A 44 -12.27 -8.25 11.19
C LEU A 44 -12.20 -9.53 10.34
N PHE A 45 -11.00 -9.98 9.97
CA PHE A 45 -10.84 -11.24 9.26
C PHE A 45 -10.59 -12.39 10.23
N ILE A 46 -11.62 -13.19 10.50
CA ILE A 46 -11.58 -14.31 11.47
C ILE A 46 -12.18 -15.58 10.84
N GLY A 47 -11.43 -16.67 10.88
CA GLY A 47 -11.89 -17.94 10.37
C GLY A 47 -12.16 -17.98 8.86
N GLY A 48 -11.39 -17.21 8.08
CA GLY A 48 -11.52 -17.15 6.62
C GLY A 48 -12.66 -16.24 6.12
N LYS A 49 -13.24 -15.40 6.98
CA LYS A 49 -14.35 -14.48 6.64
C LYS A 49 -14.12 -13.12 7.26
N PHE A 50 -14.62 -12.07 6.59
CA PHE A 50 -14.79 -10.77 7.22
C PHE A 50 -16.04 -10.81 8.12
N VAL A 51 -15.87 -10.34 9.36
CA VAL A 51 -16.94 -10.29 10.37
C VAL A 51 -16.96 -8.93 11.05
N GLU A 52 -18.11 -8.51 11.49
CA GLU A 52 -18.25 -7.29 12.29
C GLU A 52 -17.69 -7.49 13.71
N PRO A 53 -17.09 -6.45 14.30
CA PRO A 53 -16.69 -6.49 15.69
C PRO A 53 -17.92 -6.50 16.60
N LEU A 54 -17.84 -7.22 17.71
CA LEU A 54 -18.97 -7.31 18.66
C LEU A 54 -19.38 -5.96 19.24
N SER A 55 -18.41 -5.06 19.41
CA SER A 55 -18.64 -3.70 19.89
C SER A 55 -19.24 -2.77 18.84
N LYS A 56 -19.21 -3.17 17.55
CA LYS A 56 -19.52 -2.34 16.38
C LYS A 56 -18.67 -1.06 16.28
N GLN A 57 -17.57 -0.99 17.05
CA GLN A 57 -16.66 0.14 17.00
C GLN A 57 -15.79 0.07 15.76
N ARG A 58 -15.55 1.25 15.18
CA ARG A 58 -14.70 1.45 14.02
C ARG A 58 -13.83 2.68 14.23
N TYR A 59 -12.77 2.80 13.50
CA TYR A 59 -11.96 4.01 13.42
C TYR A 59 -11.64 4.30 11.96
N THR A 60 -11.49 5.58 11.63
CA THR A 60 -11.14 6.03 10.30
C THR A 60 -9.61 6.04 10.15
N THR A 61 -9.10 5.39 9.11
CA THR A 61 -7.71 5.56 8.69
C THR A 61 -7.59 6.80 7.82
N ILE A 62 -6.46 7.47 7.94
CA ILE A 62 -6.17 8.70 7.20
C ILE A 62 -5.01 8.44 6.25
N ASP A 63 -5.12 8.92 5.03
CA ASP A 63 -4.02 8.99 4.07
C ASP A 63 -3.01 10.04 4.56
N PRO A 64 -1.79 9.66 4.97
CA PRO A 64 -0.84 10.61 5.54
C PRO A 64 -0.31 11.62 4.51
N SER A 65 -0.44 11.33 3.22
CA SER A 65 0.04 12.23 2.16
C SER A 65 -0.95 13.36 1.83
N ARG A 66 -2.25 13.12 2.08
CA ARG A 66 -3.33 14.05 1.74
C ARG A 66 -4.16 14.51 2.94
N GLU A 67 -3.95 13.87 4.11
CA GLU A 67 -4.72 14.10 5.33
C GLU A 67 -6.24 13.86 5.16
N GLU A 68 -6.60 13.03 4.18
CA GLU A 68 -7.99 12.68 3.87
C GLU A 68 -8.38 11.33 4.47
N PRO A 69 -9.67 11.12 4.84
CA PRO A 69 -10.18 9.81 5.20
C PRO A 69 -9.96 8.78 4.09
N LEU A 70 -9.41 7.61 4.44
CA LEU A 70 -9.11 6.55 3.49
C LEU A 70 -10.15 5.43 3.54
N SER A 71 -10.44 4.93 4.73
CA SER A 71 -11.38 3.84 4.97
C SER A 71 -11.74 3.72 6.45
N GLU A 72 -12.88 3.10 6.76
CA GLU A 72 -13.27 2.73 8.11
C GLU A 72 -12.83 1.31 8.46
N ILE A 73 -12.09 1.15 9.54
CA ILE A 73 -11.56 -0.14 10.00
C ILE A 73 -12.27 -0.58 11.26
N ALA A 74 -12.70 -1.83 11.29
CA ALA A 74 -13.30 -2.44 12.48
C ALA A 74 -12.32 -2.52 13.64
N GLN A 75 -12.74 -2.06 14.83
CA GLN A 75 -11.93 -2.11 16.05
C GLN A 75 -12.27 -3.37 16.84
N ALA A 76 -11.32 -4.31 16.94
CA ALA A 76 -11.49 -5.54 17.71
C ALA A 76 -11.49 -5.27 19.21
N GLY A 77 -12.50 -5.80 19.91
CA GLY A 77 -12.54 -5.87 21.36
C GLY A 77 -11.89 -7.16 21.90
N LYS A 78 -11.79 -7.26 23.23
CA LYS A 78 -11.21 -8.43 23.92
C LYS A 78 -11.87 -9.76 23.49
N ALA A 79 -13.19 -9.77 23.31
CA ALA A 79 -13.93 -10.96 22.91
C ALA A 79 -13.65 -11.35 21.46
N ASP A 80 -13.46 -10.39 20.56
CA ASP A 80 -13.11 -10.62 19.16
C ASP A 80 -11.73 -11.23 19.06
N VAL A 81 -10.76 -10.69 19.81
CA VAL A 81 -9.39 -11.23 19.88
C VAL A 81 -9.41 -12.65 20.44
N ALA A 82 -10.17 -12.92 21.51
CA ALA A 82 -10.30 -14.25 22.06
C ALA A 82 -10.90 -15.26 21.05
N LYS A 83 -11.89 -14.83 20.25
CA LYS A 83 -12.45 -15.63 19.15
C LYS A 83 -11.41 -15.90 18.07
N ALA A 84 -10.65 -14.88 17.65
CA ALA A 84 -9.61 -15.01 16.64
C ALA A 84 -8.51 -16.01 17.06
N VAL A 85 -8.03 -15.90 18.31
CA VAL A 85 -7.03 -16.84 18.87
C VAL A 85 -7.56 -18.25 18.94
N ARG A 86 -8.79 -18.46 19.38
CA ARG A 86 -9.43 -19.81 19.43
C ARG A 86 -9.50 -20.42 18.05
N THR A 87 -10.01 -19.69 17.06
CA THR A 87 -10.09 -20.13 15.65
C THR A 87 -8.71 -20.47 15.08
N ALA A 88 -7.70 -19.67 15.39
CA ALA A 88 -6.33 -19.96 14.97
C ALA A 88 -5.77 -21.24 15.63
N ARG A 89 -6.03 -21.47 16.92
CA ARG A 89 -5.65 -22.69 17.63
C ARG A 89 -6.33 -23.94 17.06
N GLU A 90 -7.59 -23.84 16.66
CA GLU A 90 -8.34 -24.94 16.01
C GLU A 90 -7.75 -25.28 14.62
N ALA A 91 -7.27 -24.30 13.88
CA ALA A 91 -6.64 -24.49 12.57
C ALA A 91 -5.20 -25.02 12.64
N GLN A 92 -4.46 -24.64 13.69
CA GLN A 92 -3.02 -24.93 13.84
C GLN A 92 -2.64 -26.42 13.73
N PRO A 93 -3.34 -27.40 14.33
CA PRO A 93 -2.95 -28.80 14.22
C PRO A 93 -2.99 -29.35 12.79
N ARG A 94 -3.92 -28.89 11.97
CA ARG A 94 -4.00 -29.25 10.55
C ARG A 94 -2.81 -28.69 9.77
N TRP A 95 -2.46 -27.44 10.01
CA TRP A 95 -1.32 -26.79 9.40
C TRP A 95 0.02 -27.43 9.83
N ALA A 96 0.17 -27.75 11.11
CA ALA A 96 1.36 -28.37 11.64
C ALA A 96 1.65 -29.76 11.07
N LYS A 97 0.60 -30.53 10.72
CA LYS A 97 0.70 -31.86 10.10
C LYS A 97 1.14 -31.84 8.64
N LEU A 98 1.03 -30.70 7.95
CA LEU A 98 1.48 -30.57 6.57
C LEU A 98 3.01 -30.70 6.51
N LYS A 99 3.50 -31.40 5.48
CA LYS A 99 4.95 -31.44 5.18
C LYS A 99 5.49 -30.04 4.92
N PRO A 100 6.73 -29.73 5.26
CA PRO A 100 7.33 -28.41 5.01
C PRO A 100 7.20 -27.96 3.55
N SER A 101 7.35 -28.87 2.59
CA SER A 101 7.19 -28.59 1.16
C SER A 101 5.77 -28.16 0.79
N GLU A 102 4.75 -28.73 1.43
CA GLU A 102 3.35 -28.34 1.21
C GLU A 102 3.08 -26.95 1.79
N ARG A 103 3.59 -26.64 2.99
CA ARG A 103 3.49 -25.31 3.58
C ARG A 103 4.18 -24.25 2.72
N ALA A 104 5.35 -24.57 2.16
CA ALA A 104 6.08 -23.68 1.27
C ALA A 104 5.26 -23.30 0.03
N LYS A 105 4.47 -24.21 -0.55
CA LYS A 105 3.59 -23.90 -1.68
C LYS A 105 2.58 -22.78 -1.37
N TYR A 106 2.02 -22.75 -0.16
CA TYR A 106 1.12 -21.68 0.27
C TYR A 106 1.85 -20.34 0.37
N LEU A 107 3.04 -20.33 0.96
CA LEU A 107 3.85 -19.11 1.09
C LEU A 107 4.26 -18.55 -0.28
N PHE A 108 4.70 -19.41 -1.21
CA PHE A 108 5.00 -18.99 -2.59
C PHE A 108 3.77 -18.45 -3.32
N ARG A 109 2.58 -19.04 -3.07
CA ARG A 109 1.35 -18.52 -3.66
C ARG A 109 1.02 -17.13 -3.14
N ILE A 110 1.15 -16.89 -1.84
CA ILE A 110 0.96 -15.57 -1.23
C ILE A 110 1.93 -14.56 -1.86
N ALA A 111 3.22 -14.88 -1.91
CA ALA A 111 4.24 -14.01 -2.49
C ALA A 111 4.04 -13.67 -3.98
N ARG A 112 3.28 -14.50 -4.72
CA ARG A 112 2.94 -14.23 -6.13
C ARG A 112 1.69 -13.37 -6.33
N ILE A 113 0.89 -13.22 -5.29
CA ILE A 113 -0.34 -12.42 -5.31
C ILE A 113 -0.05 -10.98 -4.86
N LEU A 114 0.93 -10.81 -3.95
CA LEU A 114 1.44 -9.50 -3.52
C LEU A 114 2.36 -8.89 -4.58
#